data_2db2b2d4df5b4b307299928bf439c77c
#
_entry.id   2db2b2d4df5b4b307299928bf439c77c
#
_cell.length_a   1.000
_cell.length_b   1.000
_cell.length_c   1.000
_cell.angle_alpha   90.00
_cell.angle_beta   90.00
_cell.angle_gamma   90.00
#
_symmetry.space_group_name_H-M   'P 1'
#
loop_
_entity.id
_entity.type
_entity.pdbx_description
1 polymer ?
#
loop_
_entity_poly.entity_id
_entity_poly.type
_entity_poly.pdbx_seq_one_letter_code
_entity_poly.pdbx_strand_id
1 'polypeptide(L)'
;MSLIGYREEVEAVMRTKAMSGISLLGLQDFPGQGTALVGMMNSHLEAKPYDFARPERFWQFFRDSLPLVEMEKYTYESGETLTAKILVANYGKQDIEGRLQYCLSGGEKECKGYLNNIRYEKGNLTLAGEIQIPLTQWTKAQE
;
A
#
# COMPACT_ATOMS: atom_id res chain seq x y z
N MET A 1 -1.34 0.27 14.17
CA MET A 1 -2.14 1.43 13.68
C MET A 1 -1.29 2.45 12.93
N SER A 2 -0.17 2.98 13.47
CA SER A 2 0.64 4.04 12.82
C SER A 2 1.10 3.69 11.40
N LEU A 3 1.62 2.50 11.17
CA LEU A 3 2.08 2.07 9.85
C LEU A 3 0.94 2.07 8.81
N ILE A 4 -0.25 1.61 9.21
CA ILE A 4 -1.41 1.61 8.34
C ILE A 4 -1.81 3.05 7.98
N GLY A 5 -1.81 3.97 8.97
CA GLY A 5 -2.09 5.37 8.72
C GLY A 5 -1.12 5.99 7.70
N TYR A 6 0.18 5.82 7.90
CA TYR A 6 1.19 6.29 6.93
C TYR A 6 0.98 5.71 5.54
N ARG A 7 0.70 4.42 5.45
CA ARG A 7 0.42 3.78 4.16
C ARG A 7 -0.78 4.40 3.46
N GLU A 8 -1.90 4.53 4.15
CA GLU A 8 -3.14 5.09 3.58
C GLU A 8 -2.94 6.53 3.10
N GLU A 9 -2.22 7.35 3.86
CA GLU A 9 -1.90 8.73 3.48
C GLU A 9 -0.99 8.80 2.25
N VAL A 10 0.07 8.01 2.21
CA VAL A 10 1.00 7.95 1.06
C VAL A 10 0.28 7.43 -0.17
N GLU A 11 -0.47 6.36 -0.05
CA GLU A 11 -1.23 5.80 -1.17
C GLU A 11 -2.31 6.76 -1.69
N ALA A 12 -2.97 7.52 -0.81
CA ALA A 12 -3.92 8.55 -1.21
C ALA A 12 -3.26 9.65 -2.04
N VAL A 13 -2.08 10.12 -1.61
CA VAL A 13 -1.29 11.09 -2.38
C VAL A 13 -0.88 10.50 -3.74
N MET A 14 -0.38 9.27 -3.76
CA MET A 14 0.05 8.59 -4.99
C MET A 14 -1.08 8.37 -5.99
N ARG A 15 -2.33 8.23 -5.53
CA ARG A 15 -3.53 8.17 -6.38
C ARG A 15 -3.97 9.53 -6.92
N THR A 16 -3.47 10.63 -6.37
CA THR A 16 -3.94 11.98 -6.69
C THR A 16 -3.00 12.68 -7.67
N LYS A 17 -3.34 12.69 -8.95
CA LYS A 17 -2.50 13.24 -10.04
C LYS A 17 -2.06 14.69 -9.86
N ALA A 18 -2.83 15.50 -9.12
CA ALA A 18 -2.52 16.92 -8.89
C ALA A 18 -1.56 17.17 -7.72
N MET A 19 -1.18 16.12 -6.98
CA MET A 19 -0.25 16.26 -5.86
C MET A 19 1.19 16.31 -6.37
N SER A 20 1.95 17.28 -5.87
CA SER A 20 3.36 17.48 -6.25
C SER A 20 4.34 16.68 -5.40
N GLY A 21 3.89 16.10 -4.31
CA GLY A 21 4.72 15.35 -3.38
C GLY A 21 4.09 15.24 -2.01
N ILE A 22 4.84 14.65 -1.10
CA ILE A 22 4.44 14.44 0.29
C ILE A 22 5.54 14.96 1.23
N SER A 23 5.14 15.62 2.30
CA SER A 23 6.02 15.99 3.40
C SER A 23 5.57 15.28 4.66
N LEU A 24 6.40 14.39 5.16
CA LEU A 24 6.10 13.56 6.32
C LEU A 24 6.47 14.31 7.59
N LEU A 25 5.48 14.53 8.45
CA LEU A 25 5.68 15.06 9.82
C LEU A 25 5.61 13.89 10.82
N GLY A 26 6.52 13.90 11.81
CA GLY A 26 6.47 12.92 12.90
C GLY A 26 7.09 11.56 12.55
N LEU A 27 8.08 11.50 11.66
CA LEU A 27 8.86 10.28 11.45
C LEU A 27 9.57 9.85 12.75
N GLN A 28 10.02 10.81 13.54
CA GLN A 28 10.62 10.59 14.86
C GLN A 28 9.72 11.10 15.98
N ASP A 29 9.91 10.57 17.17
CA ASP A 29 9.32 11.12 18.39
C ASP A 29 9.84 12.52 18.68
N PHE A 30 8.94 13.39 19.13
CA PHE A 30 9.29 14.74 19.54
C PHE A 30 8.99 14.95 21.04
N PRO A 31 9.98 14.76 21.91
CA PRO A 31 9.78 14.86 23.37
C PRO A 31 9.48 16.29 23.84
N GLY A 32 9.74 17.31 23.03
CA GLY A 32 9.47 18.72 23.37
C GLY A 32 7.98 19.07 23.49
N GLN A 33 7.08 18.27 22.99
CA GLN A 33 5.62 18.42 23.11
C GLN A 33 4.97 17.40 24.06
N GLY A 34 5.73 16.83 24.95
CA GLY A 34 5.24 15.95 26.01
C GLY A 34 4.77 14.57 25.53
N THR A 35 3.68 14.50 24.79
CA THR A 35 3.05 13.23 24.37
C THR A 35 3.25 12.83 22.91
N ALA A 36 4.08 13.57 22.16
CA ALA A 36 4.32 13.30 20.74
C ALA A 36 5.28 12.11 20.51
N LEU A 37 4.98 10.95 21.10
CA LEU A 37 5.73 9.70 20.95
C LEU A 37 5.12 8.81 19.86
N VAL A 38 4.71 9.43 18.76
CA VAL A 38 3.98 8.78 17.65
C VAL A 38 4.87 8.38 16.48
N GLY A 39 6.16 8.74 16.52
CA GLY A 39 7.11 8.44 15.46
C GLY A 39 7.39 6.96 15.26
N MET A 40 7.88 6.62 14.08
CA MET A 40 8.45 5.32 13.75
C MET A 40 9.82 5.14 14.40
N MET A 41 10.50 6.24 14.65
CA MET A 41 11.81 6.34 15.29
C MET A 41 11.67 7.03 16.66
N ASN A 42 12.61 6.75 17.54
CA ASN A 42 12.73 7.48 18.80
C ASN A 42 13.38 8.87 18.56
N SER A 43 13.50 9.66 19.61
CA SER A 43 14.11 11.01 19.54
C SER A 43 15.60 11.01 19.18
N HIS A 44 16.25 9.86 19.21
CA HIS A 44 17.67 9.68 18.82
C HIS A 44 17.81 9.17 17.38
N LEU A 45 16.72 9.12 16.61
CA LEU A 45 16.66 8.59 15.24
C LEU A 45 16.95 7.10 15.14
N GLU A 46 16.71 6.35 16.20
CA GLU A 46 16.79 4.89 16.20
C GLU A 46 15.40 4.30 15.93
N ALA A 47 15.34 3.23 15.17
CA ALA A 47 14.09 2.52 14.94
C ALA A 47 13.55 1.96 16.25
N LYS A 48 12.25 2.12 16.51
CA LYS A 48 11.61 1.50 17.67
C LYS A 48 11.63 -0.02 17.53
N PRO A 49 11.67 -0.77 18.65
CA PRO A 49 11.80 -2.23 18.64
C PRO A 49 10.48 -2.94 18.27
N TYR A 50 9.78 -2.43 17.28
CA TYR A 50 8.52 -2.98 16.81
C TYR A 50 8.63 -3.37 15.34
N ASP A 51 7.97 -4.44 14.92
CA ASP A 51 8.00 -4.89 13.52
C ASP A 51 7.55 -3.79 12.55
N PHE A 52 6.55 -3.00 12.91
CA PHE A 52 6.06 -1.91 12.08
C PHE A 52 7.07 -0.77 11.88
N ALA A 53 8.06 -0.62 12.75
CA ALA A 53 9.08 0.44 12.68
C ALA A 53 10.30 0.03 11.81
N ARG A 54 10.29 -1.17 11.26
CA ARG A 54 11.39 -1.65 10.40
C ARG A 54 11.39 -0.92 9.07
N PRO A 55 12.56 -0.46 8.58
CA PRO A 55 12.67 0.25 7.30
C PRO A 55 12.04 -0.50 6.12
N GLU A 56 12.16 -1.84 6.10
CA GLU A 56 11.62 -2.68 5.04
C GLU A 56 10.08 -2.62 4.97
N ARG A 57 9.42 -2.42 6.11
CA ARG A 57 7.96 -2.27 6.17
C ARG A 57 7.51 -0.93 5.62
N PHE A 58 8.20 0.16 5.98
CA PHE A 58 7.90 1.49 5.50
C PHE A 58 8.18 1.62 4.01
N TRP A 59 9.27 1.04 3.53
CA TRP A 59 9.68 1.07 2.13
C TRP A 59 8.70 0.33 1.18
N GLN A 60 7.83 -0.53 1.69
CA GLN A 60 6.82 -1.21 0.87
C GLN A 60 5.86 -0.24 0.17
N PHE A 61 5.56 0.89 0.78
CA PHE A 61 4.62 1.88 0.25
C PHE A 61 5.24 3.27 0.03
N PHE A 62 6.38 3.57 0.63
CA PHE A 62 7.07 4.86 0.49
C PHE A 62 8.19 4.75 -0.55
N ARG A 63 7.80 4.82 -1.83
CA ARG A 63 8.71 4.64 -2.96
C ARG A 63 8.19 5.33 -4.23
N ASP A 64 9.09 5.57 -5.17
CA ASP A 64 8.81 6.31 -6.41
C ASP A 64 7.77 5.63 -7.31
N SER A 65 7.72 4.31 -7.30
CA SER A 65 6.78 3.54 -8.11
C SER A 65 6.04 2.54 -7.23
N LEU A 66 4.72 2.59 -7.26
CA LEU A 66 3.88 1.86 -6.32
C LEU A 66 2.65 1.28 -7.03
N PRO A 67 2.40 -0.03 -6.93
CA PRO A 67 1.11 -0.59 -7.25
C PRO A 67 0.10 -0.23 -6.14
N LEU A 68 -1.09 0.17 -6.56
CA LEU A 68 -2.17 0.64 -5.69
C LEU A 68 -3.42 -0.18 -5.95
N VAL A 69 -4.15 -0.51 -4.89
CA VAL A 69 -5.39 -1.26 -4.97
C VAL A 69 -6.55 -0.35 -4.58
N GLU A 70 -7.56 -0.24 -5.44
CA GLU A 70 -8.81 0.45 -5.13
C GLU A 70 -9.94 -0.57 -5.01
N MET A 71 -10.59 -0.58 -3.86
CA MET A 71 -11.72 -1.44 -3.54
C MET A 71 -12.88 -0.57 -3.01
N GLU A 72 -14.11 -1.02 -3.23
CA GLU A 72 -15.30 -0.32 -2.70
C GLU A 72 -15.42 -0.43 -1.18
N LYS A 73 -14.94 -1.53 -0.60
CA LYS A 73 -15.01 -1.81 0.83
C LYS A 73 -13.82 -2.66 1.29
N TYR A 74 -13.57 -2.64 2.58
CA TYR A 74 -12.50 -3.42 3.21
C TYR A 74 -12.97 -4.71 3.89
N THR A 75 -14.29 -4.91 3.98
CA THR A 75 -14.88 -6.08 4.62
C THR A 75 -15.83 -6.75 3.65
N TYR A 76 -15.67 -8.06 3.48
CA TYR A 76 -16.46 -8.88 2.57
C TYR A 76 -17.03 -10.08 3.33
N GLU A 77 -18.17 -10.56 2.89
CA GLU A 77 -18.77 -11.79 3.39
C GLU A 77 -18.36 -12.99 2.51
N SER A 78 -18.46 -14.18 3.11
CA SER A 78 -18.26 -15.42 2.35
C SER A 78 -19.29 -15.53 1.22
N GLY A 79 -18.82 -15.87 0.02
CA GLY A 79 -19.66 -15.97 -1.18
C GLY A 79 -19.76 -14.69 -2.01
N GLU A 80 -19.33 -13.54 -1.49
CA GLU A 80 -19.17 -12.33 -2.30
C GLU A 80 -18.01 -12.45 -3.30
N THR A 81 -17.96 -11.53 -4.23
CA THR A 81 -16.81 -11.36 -5.13
C THR A 81 -16.08 -10.08 -4.78
N LEU A 82 -14.80 -10.19 -4.43
CA LEU A 82 -13.93 -9.04 -4.30
C LEU A 82 -13.63 -8.50 -5.70
N THR A 83 -13.99 -7.24 -5.92
CA THR A 83 -13.64 -6.51 -7.15
C THR A 83 -12.69 -5.40 -6.78
N ALA A 84 -11.56 -5.31 -7.47
CA ALA A 84 -10.59 -4.26 -7.24
C ALA A 84 -9.97 -3.76 -8.54
N LYS A 85 -9.74 -2.44 -8.60
CA LYS A 85 -8.93 -1.82 -9.63
C LYS A 85 -7.48 -1.77 -9.17
N ILE A 86 -6.58 -2.13 -10.05
CA ILE A 86 -5.15 -2.08 -9.81
C ILE A 86 -4.57 -0.95 -10.63
N LEU A 87 -4.01 0.04 -9.93
CA LEU A 87 -3.33 1.17 -10.52
C LEU A 87 -1.82 1.04 -10.26
N VAL A 88 -1.02 1.67 -11.09
CA VAL A 88 0.41 1.87 -10.83
C VAL A 88 0.72 3.35 -10.92
N ALA A 89 1.18 3.91 -9.82
CA ALA A 89 1.79 5.22 -9.80
C ALA A 89 3.27 5.06 -10.14
N ASN A 90 3.75 5.76 -11.15
CA ASN A 90 5.17 5.77 -11.51
C ASN A 90 5.69 7.21 -11.52
N TYR A 91 6.16 7.68 -10.38
CA TYR A 91 6.82 8.98 -10.24
C TYR A 91 8.35 8.84 -10.21
N GLY A 92 8.86 7.70 -10.66
CA GLY A 92 10.28 7.44 -10.83
C GLY A 92 10.91 8.18 -12.02
N LYS A 93 12.19 7.90 -12.26
CA LYS A 93 12.99 8.62 -13.24
C LYS A 93 12.77 8.15 -14.68
N GLN A 94 12.18 6.99 -14.89
CA GLN A 94 12.01 6.35 -16.19
C GLN A 94 10.69 5.59 -16.27
N ASP A 95 10.28 5.27 -17.49
CA ASP A 95 9.16 4.36 -17.72
C ASP A 95 9.50 2.96 -17.21
N ILE A 96 8.47 2.28 -16.75
CA ILE A 96 8.58 0.88 -16.31
C ILE A 96 7.72 0.04 -17.24
N GLU A 97 8.20 -1.12 -17.62
CA GLU A 97 7.43 -2.13 -18.33
C GLU A 97 7.44 -3.41 -17.50
N GLY A 98 6.28 -4.02 -17.35
CA GLY A 98 6.21 -5.23 -16.56
C GLY A 98 4.80 -5.77 -16.40
N ARG A 99 4.75 -6.99 -15.87
CA ARG A 99 3.52 -7.69 -15.51
C ARG A 99 3.34 -7.67 -14.01
N LEU A 100 2.14 -7.33 -13.55
CA LEU A 100 1.80 -7.38 -12.15
C LEU A 100 1.29 -8.78 -11.77
N GLN A 101 1.79 -9.27 -10.66
CA GLN A 101 1.21 -10.41 -9.96
C GLN A 101 0.39 -9.90 -8.78
N TYR A 102 -0.81 -10.45 -8.61
CA TYR A 102 -1.59 -10.27 -7.40
C TYR A 102 -1.72 -11.57 -6.63
N CYS A 103 -1.87 -11.44 -5.32
CA CYS A 103 -2.10 -12.55 -4.41
C CYS A 103 -3.06 -12.11 -3.32
N LEU A 104 -4.18 -12.81 -3.18
CA LEU A 104 -5.07 -12.72 -2.04
C LEU A 104 -4.86 -13.95 -1.18
N SER A 105 -4.46 -13.77 0.06
CA SER A 105 -4.24 -14.87 1.01
C SER A 105 -5.05 -14.65 2.28
N GLY A 106 -5.51 -15.73 2.88
CA GLY A 106 -6.21 -15.73 4.16
C GLY A 106 -6.19 -17.13 4.77
N GLY A 107 -5.60 -17.28 5.96
CA GLY A 107 -5.34 -18.57 6.57
C GLY A 107 -4.42 -19.43 5.69
N GLU A 108 -4.85 -20.65 5.39
CA GLU A 108 -4.10 -21.57 4.52
C GLU A 108 -4.48 -21.44 3.02
N LYS A 109 -5.39 -20.52 2.69
CA LYS A 109 -5.90 -20.36 1.33
C LYS A 109 -5.26 -19.19 0.63
N GLU A 110 -5.03 -19.36 -0.66
CA GLU A 110 -4.39 -18.36 -1.50
C GLU A 110 -5.02 -18.36 -2.90
N CYS A 111 -5.22 -17.16 -3.46
CA CYS A 111 -5.61 -16.95 -4.84
C CYS A 111 -4.60 -16.03 -5.50
N LYS A 112 -3.98 -16.49 -6.57
CA LYS A 112 -2.96 -15.76 -7.34
C LYS A 112 -3.39 -15.55 -8.78
N GLY A 113 -2.95 -14.46 -9.36
CA GLY A 113 -3.12 -14.22 -10.78
C GLY A 113 -2.16 -13.15 -11.29
N TYR A 114 -2.27 -12.85 -12.57
CA TYR A 114 -1.43 -11.88 -13.25
C TYR A 114 -2.28 -10.92 -14.07
N LEU A 115 -1.88 -9.67 -14.10
CA LEU A 115 -2.35 -8.69 -15.07
C LEU A 115 -1.41 -8.67 -16.27
N ASN A 116 -1.91 -8.17 -17.41
CA ASN A 116 -1.14 -8.11 -18.64
C ASN A 116 0.13 -7.25 -18.48
N ASN A 117 1.12 -7.55 -19.31
CA ASN A 117 2.31 -6.71 -19.42
C ASN A 117 1.94 -5.39 -20.08
N ILE A 118 2.16 -4.28 -19.39
CA ILE A 118 1.95 -2.93 -19.91
C ILE A 118 3.09 -2.01 -19.54
N ARG A 119 3.16 -0.90 -20.25
CA ARG A 119 4.10 0.19 -19.96
C ARG A 119 3.44 1.20 -19.03
N TYR A 120 4.14 1.53 -17.96
CA TYR A 120 3.76 2.54 -16.98
C TYR A 120 4.66 3.77 -17.18
N GLU A 121 4.15 4.79 -17.81
CA GLU A 121 4.90 6.00 -18.13
C GLU A 121 5.29 6.75 -16.84
N LYS A 122 6.49 7.32 -16.84
CA LYS A 122 6.94 8.18 -15.73
C LYS A 122 6.04 9.39 -15.56
N GLY A 123 5.82 9.80 -14.32
CA GLY A 123 4.97 10.93 -13.96
C GLY A 123 3.47 10.63 -14.05
N ASN A 124 3.08 9.37 -14.29
CA ASN A 124 1.69 8.99 -14.50
C ASN A 124 1.17 7.99 -13.47
N LEU A 125 -0.14 8.07 -13.28
CA LEU A 125 -0.96 7.05 -12.63
C LEU A 125 -1.70 6.27 -13.72
N THR A 126 -1.40 4.99 -13.85
CA THR A 126 -1.89 4.13 -14.94
C THR A 126 -2.77 3.01 -14.39
N LEU A 127 -3.94 2.79 -14.98
CA LEU A 127 -4.75 1.61 -14.67
C LEU A 127 -4.09 0.36 -15.28
N ALA A 128 -3.66 -0.55 -14.42
CA ALA A 128 -3.09 -1.83 -14.83
C ALA A 128 -4.14 -2.87 -15.19
N GLY A 129 -5.31 -2.79 -14.56
CA GLY A 129 -6.44 -3.67 -14.83
C GLY A 129 -7.39 -3.78 -13.65
N GLU A 130 -8.39 -4.64 -13.80
CA GLU A 130 -9.34 -4.99 -12.75
C GLU A 130 -9.21 -6.48 -12.42
N ILE A 131 -9.38 -6.80 -11.15
CA ILE A 131 -9.42 -8.19 -10.67
C ILE A 131 -10.78 -8.47 -10.04
N GLN A 132 -11.24 -9.69 -10.21
CA GLN A 132 -12.43 -10.22 -9.58
C GLN A 132 -12.10 -11.58 -8.96
N ILE A 133 -12.26 -11.68 -7.66
CA ILE A 133 -11.93 -12.90 -6.91
C ILE A 133 -13.17 -13.36 -6.15
N PRO A 134 -13.80 -14.49 -6.54
CA PRO A 134 -14.88 -15.08 -5.77
C PRO A 134 -14.37 -15.54 -4.40
N LEU A 135 -15.04 -15.12 -3.33
CA LEU A 135 -14.62 -15.41 -1.95
C LEU A 135 -15.28 -16.69 -1.38
N THR A 136 -15.81 -17.55 -2.23
CA THR A 136 -16.50 -18.80 -1.84
C THR A 136 -15.61 -19.78 -1.09
N GLN A 137 -14.30 -19.70 -1.29
CA GLN A 137 -13.35 -20.58 -0.59
C GLN A 137 -13.04 -20.14 0.85
N TRP A 138 -13.31 -18.88 1.21
CA TRP A 138 -13.09 -18.35 2.57
C TRP A 138 -14.40 -18.39 3.35
N THR A 139 -14.55 -19.41 4.21
CA THR A 139 -15.77 -19.67 4.97
C THR A 139 -15.65 -19.27 6.46
N LYS A 140 -14.48 -18.82 6.88
CA LYS A 140 -14.21 -18.33 8.23
C LYS A 140 -13.67 -16.92 8.15
N ALA A 141 -13.88 -16.12 9.18
CA ALA A 141 -13.28 -14.80 9.29
C ALA A 141 -11.75 -14.90 9.18
N GLN A 142 -11.16 -14.05 8.36
CA GLN A 142 -9.72 -13.95 8.07
C GLN A 142 -9.34 -12.47 8.04
N GLU A 143 -8.09 -12.17 8.39
CA GLU A 143 -7.45 -10.87 8.16
C GLU A 143 -6.43 -10.97 7.02
#